data_c2cf8649ddfe50c8936a4c95ff3d510f
#
_entry.id   c2cf8649ddfe50c8936a4c95ff3d510f
#
_cell.length_a   1.000
_cell.length_b   1.000
_cell.length_c   1.000
_cell.angle_alpha   90.00
_cell.angle_beta   90.00
_cell.angle_gamma   90.00
#
_symmetry.space_group_name_H-M   'P 1'
#
loop_
_entity.id
_entity.type
_entity.pdbx_description
1 polymer ?
#
loop_
_entity_poly.entity_id
_entity_poly.type
_entity_poly.pdbx_seq_one_letter_code
_entity_poly.pdbx_strand_id
1 'polypeptide(L)'
;IYIDPPYNTGNEGWVYNDNVNDPKIKKWLGEVVGKEGEDLSRHDKWLCMMYPRLKLLQKLLADDGCLIISISYHELHNLVNLLREIFGTKQIVTVTVQTSGGKPSGGFNYVQEYLVFVVPADFHANALDFCGGNN
;
A
#
# COMPACT_ATOMS: atom_id res chain seq x y z
N ILE A 1 -10.86 10.49 1.82
CA ILE A 1 -9.70 10.57 0.91
C ILE A 1 -9.48 9.20 0.29
N TYR A 2 -9.29 9.14 -1.05
CA TYR A 2 -8.85 7.93 -1.75
C TYR A 2 -7.54 8.22 -2.49
N ILE A 3 -6.60 7.28 -2.40
CA ILE A 3 -5.35 7.34 -3.17
C ILE A 3 -5.03 5.99 -3.81
N ASP A 4 -4.37 6.07 -4.95
CA ASP A 4 -3.89 4.92 -5.74
C ASP A 4 -2.38 5.09 -6.01
N PRO A 5 -1.52 4.72 -5.05
CA PRO A 5 -0.08 4.89 -5.20
C PRO A 5 0.51 3.85 -6.16
N PRO A 6 1.76 4.04 -6.61
CA PRO A 6 2.47 2.99 -7.34
C PRO A 6 2.53 1.71 -6.51
N TYR A 7 2.25 0.56 -7.14
CA TYR A 7 2.20 -0.74 -6.45
C TYR A 7 3.58 -1.36 -6.22
N ASN A 8 4.60 -0.75 -6.80
CA ASN A 8 6.00 -1.18 -6.70
C ASN A 8 6.23 -2.62 -7.18
N THR A 9 5.63 -2.97 -8.30
CA THR A 9 5.75 -4.31 -8.92
C THR A 9 7.13 -4.58 -9.52
N GLY A 10 7.96 -3.54 -9.63
CA GLY A 10 9.26 -3.58 -10.30
C GLY A 10 9.20 -3.19 -11.77
N ASN A 11 8.01 -3.02 -12.34
CA ASN A 11 7.78 -2.67 -13.74
C ASN A 11 7.37 -1.20 -13.95
N GLU A 12 7.07 -0.48 -12.87
CA GLU A 12 6.73 0.94 -12.95
C GLU A 12 7.98 1.77 -13.18
N GLY A 13 7.97 2.55 -14.24
CA GLY A 13 9.03 3.48 -14.59
C GLY A 13 9.07 4.76 -13.73
N TRP A 14 8.58 4.71 -12.48
CA TRP A 14 8.64 5.88 -11.63
C TRP A 14 10.06 6.14 -11.12
N VAL A 15 10.47 7.38 -11.32
CA VAL A 15 11.82 7.85 -10.94
C VAL A 15 11.75 8.42 -9.53
N TYR A 16 12.49 7.81 -8.65
CA TYR A 16 12.66 8.31 -7.29
C TYR A 16 13.91 9.18 -7.23
N ASN A 17 13.74 10.45 -6.91
CA ASN A 17 14.81 11.44 -6.91
C ASN A 17 15.38 11.65 -5.50
N ASP A 18 15.93 10.59 -4.89
CA ASP A 18 16.48 10.69 -3.55
C ASP A 18 17.86 10.10 -3.38
N ASN A 19 18.51 10.59 -2.32
CA ASN A 19 19.82 10.15 -1.84
C ASN A 19 19.91 8.65 -1.51
N VAL A 20 18.80 7.90 -1.55
CA VAL A 20 18.77 6.43 -1.43
C VAL A 20 19.48 5.76 -2.63
N ASN A 21 19.70 6.50 -3.70
CA ASN A 21 20.58 6.11 -4.82
C ASN A 21 22.07 6.42 -4.57
N ASP A 22 22.45 6.83 -3.36
CA ASP A 22 23.85 7.07 -3.01
C ASP A 22 24.68 5.82 -3.38
N PRO A 23 25.75 5.99 -4.19
CA PRO A 23 26.58 4.87 -4.61
C PRO A 23 27.19 4.07 -3.44
N LYS A 24 27.40 4.71 -2.30
CA LYS A 24 27.95 4.07 -1.09
C LYS A 24 26.93 3.14 -0.45
N ILE A 25 25.65 3.56 -0.39
CA ILE A 25 24.56 2.74 0.14
C ILE A 25 24.32 1.55 -0.79
N LYS A 26 24.28 1.77 -2.11
CA LYS A 26 24.16 0.68 -3.08
C LYS A 26 25.28 -0.32 -3.00
N LYS A 27 26.53 0.17 -2.87
CA LYS A 27 27.71 -0.68 -2.74
C LYS A 27 27.64 -1.51 -1.45
N TRP A 28 27.29 -0.88 -0.33
CA TRP A 28 27.14 -1.56 0.95
C TRP A 28 26.04 -2.62 0.92
N LEU A 29 24.85 -2.31 0.37
CA LEU A 29 23.76 -3.26 0.20
C LEU A 29 24.17 -4.44 -0.68
N GLY A 30 24.88 -4.20 -1.78
CA GLY A 30 25.36 -5.24 -2.68
C GLY A 30 26.42 -6.15 -2.04
N GLU A 31 27.27 -5.61 -1.17
CA GLU A 31 28.31 -6.37 -0.46
C GLU A 31 27.77 -7.17 0.73
N VAL A 32 26.78 -6.63 1.46
CA VAL A 32 26.27 -7.19 2.72
C VAL A 32 25.04 -8.08 2.48
N VAL A 33 24.16 -7.71 1.57
CA VAL A 33 22.85 -8.34 1.36
C VAL A 33 22.76 -9.08 0.02
N GLY A 34 23.70 -8.85 -0.89
CA GLY A 34 23.76 -9.50 -2.20
C GLY A 34 22.60 -9.10 -3.12
N LYS A 35 22.10 -10.06 -3.92
CA LYS A 35 21.00 -9.81 -4.88
C LYS A 35 19.69 -9.36 -4.20
N GLU A 36 19.48 -9.73 -2.95
CA GLU A 36 18.31 -9.33 -2.17
C GLU A 36 18.35 -7.84 -1.79
N GLY A 37 19.53 -7.21 -1.84
CA GLY A 37 19.68 -5.78 -1.56
C GLY A 37 18.96 -4.87 -2.55
N GLU A 38 18.77 -5.29 -3.78
CA GLU A 38 17.98 -4.52 -4.77
C GLU A 38 16.50 -4.50 -4.40
N ASP A 39 15.98 -5.62 -3.92
CA ASP A 39 14.60 -5.75 -3.48
C ASP A 39 14.35 -4.91 -2.22
N LEU A 40 15.22 -5.00 -1.22
CA LEU A 40 15.14 -4.19 -0.01
C LEU A 40 15.23 -2.70 -0.33
N SER A 41 16.17 -2.30 -1.20
CA SER A 41 16.29 -0.90 -1.64
C SER A 41 15.03 -0.40 -2.35
N ARG A 42 14.34 -1.24 -3.10
CA ARG A 42 13.08 -0.89 -3.78
C ARG A 42 11.97 -0.63 -2.78
N HIS A 43 11.84 -1.47 -1.77
CA HIS A 43 10.85 -1.30 -0.69
C HIS A 43 11.15 -0.06 0.15
N ASP A 44 12.40 0.17 0.50
CA ASP A 44 12.82 1.36 1.23
C ASP A 44 12.51 2.65 0.48
N LYS A 45 12.76 2.67 -0.83
CA LYS A 45 12.41 3.82 -1.69
C LYS A 45 10.92 4.09 -1.69
N TRP A 46 10.12 3.04 -1.79
CA TRP A 46 8.67 3.15 -1.76
C TRP A 46 8.18 3.71 -0.43
N LEU A 47 8.72 3.21 0.70
CA LEU A 47 8.41 3.71 2.03
C LEU A 47 8.81 5.17 2.21
N CYS A 48 10.00 5.56 1.76
CA CYS A 48 10.46 6.95 1.80
C CYS A 48 9.56 7.87 0.96
N MET A 49 9.03 7.40 -0.16
CA MET A 49 8.07 8.13 -0.99
C MET A 49 6.73 8.28 -0.29
N MET A 50 6.22 7.21 0.33
CA MET A 50 4.89 7.17 0.94
C MET A 50 4.82 7.89 2.29
N TYR A 51 5.84 7.77 3.13
CA TYR A 51 5.84 8.29 4.50
C TYR A 51 5.46 9.79 4.59
N PRO A 52 6.15 10.71 3.91
CA PRO A 52 5.79 12.14 4.00
C PRO A 52 4.39 12.43 3.45
N ARG A 53 3.96 11.69 2.43
CA ARG A 53 2.62 11.84 1.85
C ARG A 53 1.54 11.41 2.83
N LEU A 54 1.71 10.26 3.48
CA LEU A 54 0.77 9.77 4.49
C LEU A 54 0.73 10.69 5.71
N LYS A 55 1.86 11.28 6.11
CA LYS A 55 1.90 12.30 7.17
C LYS A 55 1.12 13.56 6.81
N LEU A 56 1.16 14.00 5.56
CA LEU A 56 0.34 15.11 5.08
C LEU A 56 -1.14 14.73 5.04
N LEU A 57 -1.47 13.54 4.55
CA LEU A 57 -2.85 13.04 4.52
C LEU A 57 -3.43 12.90 5.93
N GLN A 58 -2.62 12.48 6.91
CA GLN A 58 -3.02 12.46 8.32
C GLN A 58 -3.48 13.84 8.81
N LYS A 59 -2.77 14.90 8.42
CA LYS A 59 -3.13 16.28 8.78
C LYS A 59 -4.36 16.80 8.05
N LEU A 60 -4.62 16.29 6.85
CA LEU A 60 -5.77 16.70 6.04
C LEU A 60 -7.04 15.91 6.36
N LEU A 61 -6.89 14.73 6.92
CA LEU A 61 -8.02 13.85 7.22
C LEU A 61 -8.81 14.40 8.41
N ALA A 62 -10.13 14.56 8.24
CA ALA A 62 -11.02 14.91 9.34
C ALA A 62 -11.03 13.80 10.41
N ASP A 63 -11.38 14.13 11.64
CA ASP A 63 -11.40 13.19 12.77
C ASP A 63 -12.33 12.00 12.49
N ASP A 64 -13.46 12.24 11.86
CA ASP A 64 -14.45 11.26 11.41
C ASP A 64 -14.21 10.78 9.97
N GLY A 65 -13.12 11.23 9.32
CA GLY A 65 -12.80 10.91 7.94
C GLY A 65 -12.24 9.51 7.75
N CYS A 66 -12.35 9.03 6.50
CA CYS A 66 -11.81 7.76 6.05
C CYS A 66 -10.73 7.99 4.99
N LEU A 67 -9.61 7.29 5.11
CA LEU A 67 -8.59 7.19 4.08
C LEU A 67 -8.65 5.78 3.48
N ILE A 68 -8.70 5.69 2.15
CA ILE A 68 -8.73 4.44 1.40
C ILE A 68 -7.53 4.41 0.47
N ILE A 69 -6.80 3.32 0.48
CA ILE A 69 -5.58 3.15 -0.33
C ILE A 69 -5.68 1.84 -1.10
N SER A 70 -5.64 1.90 -2.43
CA SER A 70 -5.48 0.70 -3.24
C SER A 70 -4.02 0.27 -3.29
N ILE A 71 -3.77 -1.02 -3.21
CA ILE A 71 -2.43 -1.61 -3.21
C ILE A 71 -2.45 -3.07 -3.65
N SER A 72 -1.34 -3.56 -4.18
CA SER A 72 -1.13 -4.98 -4.44
C SER A 72 -0.37 -5.65 -3.29
N TYR A 73 -0.22 -6.97 -3.39
CA TYR A 73 0.50 -7.76 -2.39
C TYR A 73 1.97 -7.34 -2.21
N HIS A 74 2.59 -6.71 -3.21
CA HIS A 74 4.01 -6.33 -3.19
C HIS A 74 4.36 -5.42 -2.01
N GLU A 75 3.47 -4.46 -1.69
CA GLU A 75 3.70 -3.45 -0.65
C GLU A 75 2.64 -3.47 0.46
N LEU A 76 1.69 -4.40 0.43
CA LEU A 76 0.60 -4.45 1.40
C LEU A 76 1.11 -4.46 2.85
N HIS A 77 2.07 -5.33 3.16
CA HIS A 77 2.60 -5.47 4.52
C HIS A 77 3.32 -4.21 4.99
N ASN A 78 4.13 -3.61 4.12
CA ASN A 78 4.85 -2.38 4.40
C ASN A 78 3.89 -1.21 4.60
N LEU A 79 2.86 -1.10 3.74
CA LEU A 79 1.81 -0.09 3.88
C LEU A 79 1.07 -0.22 5.21
N VAL A 80 0.60 -1.41 5.56
CA VAL A 80 -0.13 -1.64 6.81
C VAL A 80 0.72 -1.30 8.04
N ASN A 81 1.98 -1.68 8.06
CA ASN A 81 2.90 -1.34 9.15
C ASN A 81 3.10 0.18 9.26
N LEU A 82 3.28 0.85 8.14
CA LEU A 82 3.44 2.30 8.08
C LEU A 82 2.17 3.03 8.55
N LEU A 83 1.00 2.57 8.14
CA LEU A 83 -0.28 3.13 8.58
C LEU A 83 -0.52 2.95 10.08
N ARG A 84 -0.14 1.81 10.65
CA ARG A 84 -0.21 1.58 12.10
C ARG A 84 0.67 2.54 12.88
N GLU A 85 1.84 2.86 12.36
CA GLU A 85 2.73 3.84 12.97
C GLU A 85 2.15 5.25 12.91
N ILE A 86 1.65 5.67 11.75
CA ILE A 86 1.15 7.03 11.52
C ILE A 86 -0.24 7.25 12.13
N PHE A 87 -1.15 6.28 12.01
CA PHE A 87 -2.55 6.36 12.40
C PHE A 87 -2.89 5.43 13.58
N GLY A 88 -1.99 5.30 14.54
CA GLY A 88 -2.08 4.29 15.60
C GLY A 88 -3.34 4.30 16.46
N THR A 89 -4.14 5.37 16.43
CA THR A 89 -5.42 5.49 17.16
C THR A 89 -6.64 5.12 16.29
N LYS A 90 -6.45 4.91 15.00
CA LYS A 90 -7.52 4.55 14.06
C LYS A 90 -7.53 3.05 13.77
N GLN A 91 -8.65 2.55 13.28
CA GLN A 91 -8.73 1.17 12.78
C GLN A 91 -8.12 1.11 11.39
N ILE A 92 -7.35 0.05 11.13
CA ILE A 92 -6.79 -0.26 9.81
C ILE A 92 -7.38 -1.58 9.37
N VAL A 93 -8.14 -1.56 8.27
CA VAL A 93 -8.88 -2.73 7.76
C VAL A 93 -8.43 -3.00 6.33
N THR A 94 -8.02 -4.21 6.05
CA THR A 94 -7.66 -4.67 4.70
C THR A 94 -8.82 -5.44 4.08
N VAL A 95 -9.26 -4.99 2.92
CA VAL A 95 -10.30 -5.65 2.12
C VAL A 95 -9.66 -6.24 0.88
N THR A 96 -9.89 -7.52 0.64
CA THR A 96 -9.46 -8.21 -0.56
C THR A 96 -10.47 -8.01 -1.67
N VAL A 97 -10.00 -7.56 -2.83
CA VAL A 97 -10.83 -7.33 -4.02
C VAL A 97 -10.41 -8.32 -5.11
N GLN A 98 -11.32 -9.13 -5.58
CA GLN A 98 -11.06 -10.00 -6.73
C GLN A 98 -11.09 -9.17 -8.02
N THR A 99 -10.00 -9.22 -8.78
CA THR A 99 -9.83 -8.40 -9.99
C THR A 99 -10.08 -9.16 -11.29
N SER A 100 -9.71 -10.44 -11.34
CA SER A 100 -9.92 -11.27 -12.54
C SER A 100 -9.92 -12.75 -12.20
N GLY A 101 -10.45 -13.56 -13.10
CA GLY A 101 -10.45 -15.03 -12.95
C GLY A 101 -9.12 -15.70 -13.32
N GLY A 102 -8.05 -14.95 -13.59
CA GLY A 102 -6.73 -15.47 -13.93
C GLY A 102 -6.72 -16.51 -15.05
N LYS A 103 -5.71 -16.53 -15.91
CA LYS A 103 -5.50 -17.65 -16.84
C LYS A 103 -4.75 -18.76 -16.11
N PRO A 104 -5.10 -20.05 -16.28
CA PRO A 104 -4.33 -21.13 -15.70
C PRO A 104 -2.87 -21.05 -16.19
N SER A 105 -1.93 -20.91 -15.26
CA SER A 105 -0.49 -20.78 -15.56
C SER A 105 0.33 -21.95 -15.03
N GLY A 106 -0.31 -23.02 -14.55
CA GLY A 106 0.38 -24.15 -13.96
C GLY A 106 0.93 -23.94 -12.54
N GLY A 107 0.65 -22.79 -11.93
CA GLY A 107 1.06 -22.41 -10.58
C GLY A 107 0.01 -21.55 -9.87
N PHE A 108 0.42 -20.89 -8.78
CA PHE A 108 -0.44 -19.94 -8.08
C PHE A 108 -0.55 -18.64 -8.87
N ASN A 109 -1.77 -18.17 -9.09
CA ASN A 109 -2.06 -16.87 -9.72
C ASN A 109 -2.55 -15.87 -8.68
N TYR A 110 -2.07 -14.64 -8.78
CA TYR A 110 -2.65 -13.53 -8.04
C TYR A 110 -3.82 -12.97 -8.83
N VAL A 111 -5.01 -13.11 -8.27
CA VAL A 111 -6.29 -12.67 -8.87
C VAL A 111 -6.96 -11.59 -8.02
N GLN A 112 -6.21 -11.01 -7.10
CA GLN A 112 -6.72 -10.05 -6.13
C GLN A 112 -5.81 -8.82 -6.03
N GLU A 113 -6.42 -7.73 -5.63
CA GLU A 113 -5.82 -6.51 -5.11
C GLU A 113 -6.44 -6.19 -3.76
N TYR A 114 -5.95 -5.15 -3.12
CA TYR A 114 -6.37 -4.81 -1.77
C TYR A 114 -6.78 -3.35 -1.69
N LEU A 115 -7.80 -3.09 -0.88
CA LEU A 115 -8.14 -1.77 -0.39
C LEU A 115 -7.84 -1.73 1.10
N VAL A 116 -6.98 -0.81 1.52
CA VAL A 116 -6.68 -0.60 2.93
C VAL A 116 -7.43 0.64 3.40
N PHE A 117 -8.28 0.45 4.40
CA PHE A 117 -9.11 1.48 4.99
C PHE A 117 -8.48 1.92 6.32
N VAL A 118 -8.35 3.23 6.48
CA VAL A 118 -8.03 3.86 7.76
C VAL A 118 -9.27 4.63 8.19
N VAL A 119 -9.92 4.16 9.25
CA VAL A 119 -11.22 4.67 9.72
C VAL A 119 -11.15 5.03 11.21
N PRO A 120 -12.06 5.86 11.73
CA PRO A 120 -12.16 6.13 13.16
C PRO A 120 -12.25 4.85 14.00
N ALA A 121 -11.74 4.88 15.23
CA ALA A 121 -11.75 3.71 16.12
C ALA A 121 -13.17 3.21 16.44
N ASP A 122 -14.15 4.09 16.44
CA ASP A 122 -15.57 3.83 16.68
C ASP A 122 -16.38 3.67 15.38
N PHE A 123 -15.69 3.52 14.26
CA PHE A 123 -16.37 3.36 12.97
C PHE A 123 -17.20 2.08 12.91
N HIS A 124 -18.45 2.23 12.49
CA HIS A 124 -19.36 1.15 12.17
C HIS A 124 -19.86 1.31 10.72
N ALA A 125 -19.65 0.27 9.92
CA ALA A 125 -20.21 0.23 8.59
C ALA A 125 -21.71 -0.06 8.68
N ASN A 126 -22.53 0.82 8.10
CA ASN A 126 -23.94 0.53 7.90
C ASN A 126 -24.10 -0.47 6.74
N ALA A 127 -25.04 -1.40 6.87
CA ALA A 127 -25.42 -2.23 5.74
C ALA A 127 -25.89 -1.32 4.60
N LEU A 128 -25.34 -1.52 3.41
CA LEU A 128 -25.90 -0.93 2.21
C LEU A 128 -27.19 -1.68 1.92
N ASP A 129 -28.33 -1.04 2.14
CA ASP A 129 -29.59 -1.51 1.59
C ASP A 129 -29.52 -1.36 0.06
N PHE A 130 -29.10 -2.41 -0.61
CA PHE A 130 -29.38 -2.53 -2.02
C PHE A 130 -30.90 -2.63 -2.13
N CYS A 131 -31.55 -1.53 -2.42
CA CYS A 131 -32.90 -1.56 -2.98
C CYS A 131 -32.81 -2.28 -4.32
N GLY A 132 -32.82 -3.60 -4.27
CA GLY A 132 -33.00 -4.45 -5.42
C GLY A 132 -34.39 -4.17 -5.95
N GLY A 133 -34.46 -3.40 -7.03
CA GLY A 133 -35.69 -3.27 -7.78
C GLY A 133 -36.10 -4.67 -8.21
N ASN A 134 -37.13 -5.20 -7.57
CA ASN A 134 -37.89 -6.28 -8.13
C ASN A 134 -38.54 -5.75 -9.42
N ASN A 135 -38.09 -6.28 -10.54
CA ASN A 135 -38.87 -6.36 -11.78
C ASN A 135 -38.80 -7.79 -12.27
#